data_9a16671c4c4be87641234eb9f9dced86
#
_entry.id   9a16671c4c4be87641234eb9f9dced86
#
_cell.length_a   1.000
_cell.length_b   1.000
_cell.length_c   1.000
_cell.angle_alpha   90.00
_cell.angle_beta   90.00
_cell.angle_gamma   90.00
#
_symmetry.space_group_name_H-M   'P 1'
#
loop_
_entity.id
_entity.type
_entity.pdbx_description
1 polymer ?
#
loop_
_entity_poly.entity_id
_entity_poly.type
_entity_poly.pdbx_seq_one_letter_code
_entity_poly.pdbx_strand_id
1 'polypeptide(L)'
;MHRVAQAIVEEKTRVIDVDLRSYFDNVQHALLLKKVGRRVQDTAVMHLLKMILKATGKKGVPQGGVVSPLLSNVYLTEVDRMLERAITTTRRGKYTHVQYARFADDLVILIDSHPRQDWLVKAVEKRLREELAKLGVEINEEKSRMVDLTKGDSFSFLGFEYRRILSRNKVWRPQYVPRLKKRTALLAKLREIFRRYVSQPVERVIELINPILRGWVNYFAVGHSSRCFSFVKDWVDKKIRRHLMRARQRSGFGWNRWSRQWLYEKLGLFNQYQLLRREPPSKAQPTGSVS
;
A
#
# COMPACT_ATOMS: atom_id res chain seq x y z
N MET A 1 -3.42 5.10 -3.98
CA MET A 1 -2.12 5.43 -4.61
C MET A 1 -2.20 6.57 -5.61
N HIS A 2 -3.15 6.57 -6.54
CA HIS A 2 -3.31 7.67 -7.50
C HIS A 2 -3.57 9.03 -6.84
N ARG A 3 -4.48 9.08 -5.86
CA ARG A 3 -4.79 10.30 -5.10
C ARG A 3 -3.55 10.90 -4.44
N VAL A 4 -2.66 10.06 -3.87
CA VAL A 4 -1.39 10.49 -3.27
C VAL A 4 -0.44 11.06 -4.32
N ALA A 5 -0.26 10.36 -5.45
CA ALA A 5 0.60 10.84 -6.53
C ALA A 5 0.08 12.16 -7.13
N GLN A 6 -1.23 12.28 -7.33
CA GLN A 6 -1.86 13.50 -7.81
C GLN A 6 -1.66 14.68 -6.84
N ALA A 7 -1.80 14.45 -5.54
CA ALA A 7 -1.55 15.47 -4.52
C ALA A 7 -0.11 16.02 -4.58
N ILE A 8 0.89 15.14 -4.83
CA ILE A 8 2.29 15.57 -4.98
C ILE A 8 2.48 16.40 -6.27
N VAL A 9 1.80 16.05 -7.37
CA VAL A 9 1.81 16.86 -8.60
C VAL A 9 1.23 18.25 -8.33
N GLU A 10 0.22 18.34 -7.46
CA GLU A 10 -0.44 19.58 -7.03
C GLU A 10 0.30 20.30 -5.89
N GLU A 11 1.61 20.08 -5.75
CA GLU A 11 2.50 20.75 -4.78
C GLU A 11 2.16 20.50 -3.30
N LYS A 12 1.37 19.47 -2.97
CA LYS A 12 1.13 19.06 -1.58
C LYS A 12 2.29 18.17 -1.12
N THR A 13 3.38 18.79 -0.69
CA THR A 13 4.64 18.12 -0.42
C THR A 13 4.97 17.98 1.07
N ARG A 14 4.16 18.59 1.95
CA ARG A 14 4.24 18.32 3.39
C ARG A 14 3.33 17.17 3.74
N VAL A 15 3.90 16.12 4.27
CA VAL A 15 3.21 14.86 4.51
C VAL A 15 3.22 14.54 6.00
N ILE A 16 2.04 14.27 6.56
CA ILE A 16 1.89 13.65 7.87
C ILE A 16 1.68 12.16 7.60
N ASP A 17 2.70 11.36 7.90
CA ASP A 17 2.71 9.88 7.79
C ASP A 17 2.32 9.34 9.17
N VAL A 18 1.13 8.76 9.30
CA VAL A 18 0.51 8.39 10.58
C VAL A 18 0.45 6.87 10.71
N ASP A 19 1.06 6.36 11.77
CA ASP A 19 0.95 4.96 12.21
C ASP A 19 0.12 4.93 13.50
N LEU A 20 -0.92 4.11 13.55
CA LEU A 20 -1.77 3.97 14.73
C LEU A 20 -1.26 2.82 15.62
N ARG A 21 -1.17 3.06 16.93
CA ARG A 21 -0.64 2.08 17.86
C ARG A 21 -1.65 0.98 18.15
N SER A 22 -1.29 -0.26 17.78
CA SER A 22 -2.13 -1.45 18.03
C SER A 22 -3.61 -1.22 17.73
N TYR A 23 -3.91 -0.60 16.60
CA TYR A 23 -5.23 -0.09 16.26
C TYR A 23 -6.32 -1.17 16.38
N PHE A 24 -6.11 -2.34 15.76
CA PHE A 24 -7.09 -3.42 15.76
C PHE A 24 -7.39 -3.98 17.17
N ASP A 25 -6.41 -3.90 18.07
CA ASP A 25 -6.54 -4.39 19.44
C ASP A 25 -7.24 -3.36 20.36
N ASN A 26 -7.29 -2.09 19.94
CA ASN A 26 -7.81 -0.98 20.75
C ASN A 26 -9.21 -0.50 20.36
N VAL A 27 -9.85 -1.09 19.37
CA VAL A 27 -11.21 -0.75 18.94
C VAL A 27 -12.21 -0.98 20.08
N GLN A 28 -12.87 0.07 20.54
CA GLN A 28 -13.88 -0.02 21.60
C GLN A 28 -15.20 -0.53 21.06
N HIS A 29 -15.67 -1.70 21.54
CA HIS A 29 -16.87 -2.37 21.05
C HIS A 29 -18.13 -1.50 21.15
N ALA A 30 -18.32 -0.79 22.28
CA ALA A 30 -19.48 0.08 22.49
C ALA A 30 -19.59 1.18 21.45
N LEU A 31 -18.45 1.86 21.14
CA LEU A 31 -18.41 2.92 20.13
C LEU A 31 -18.63 2.35 18.73
N LEU A 32 -18.00 1.21 18.41
CA LEU A 32 -18.16 0.55 17.12
C LEU A 32 -19.62 0.12 16.90
N LEU A 33 -20.23 -0.58 17.86
CA LEU A 33 -21.61 -1.04 17.77
C LEU A 33 -22.59 0.14 17.66
N LYS A 34 -22.36 1.24 18.40
CA LYS A 34 -23.15 2.47 18.26
C LYS A 34 -23.08 3.05 16.84
N LYS A 35 -21.90 3.01 16.21
CA LYS A 35 -21.72 3.49 14.81
C LYS A 35 -22.42 2.57 13.80
N VAL A 36 -22.28 1.27 13.94
CA VAL A 36 -22.92 0.29 13.07
C VAL A 36 -24.44 0.37 13.22
N GLY A 37 -24.97 0.40 14.44
CA GLY A 37 -26.40 0.44 14.74
C GLY A 37 -27.13 1.68 14.22
N ARG A 38 -26.42 2.75 13.85
CA ARG A 38 -27.01 3.91 13.15
C ARG A 38 -27.48 3.56 11.73
N ARG A 39 -26.97 2.51 11.13
CA ARG A 39 -27.24 2.10 9.74
C ARG A 39 -27.85 0.70 9.62
N VAL A 40 -27.50 -0.17 10.55
CA VAL A 40 -27.97 -1.56 10.61
C VAL A 40 -28.97 -1.65 11.75
N GLN A 41 -30.28 -1.72 11.42
CA GLN A 41 -31.36 -1.80 12.41
C GLN A 41 -31.80 -3.23 12.70
N ASP A 42 -31.17 -4.23 12.08
CA ASP A 42 -31.44 -5.65 12.27
C ASP A 42 -30.81 -6.12 13.57
N THR A 43 -31.68 -6.57 14.50
CA THR A 43 -31.28 -7.05 15.83
C THR A 43 -30.47 -8.34 15.78
N ALA A 44 -30.76 -9.24 14.84
CA ALA A 44 -30.03 -10.50 14.68
C ALA A 44 -28.61 -10.26 14.19
N VAL A 45 -28.44 -9.37 13.20
CA VAL A 45 -27.12 -8.94 12.70
C VAL A 45 -26.33 -8.25 13.81
N MET A 46 -26.95 -7.34 14.57
CA MET A 46 -26.28 -6.65 15.68
C MET A 46 -25.90 -7.61 16.81
N HIS A 47 -26.71 -8.64 17.08
CA HIS A 47 -26.37 -9.69 18.04
C HIS A 47 -25.17 -10.52 17.57
N LEU A 48 -25.15 -10.94 16.30
CA LEU A 48 -24.04 -11.68 15.72
C LEU A 48 -22.74 -10.88 15.80
N LEU A 49 -22.77 -9.58 15.46
CA LEU A 49 -21.61 -8.70 15.56
C LEU A 49 -21.10 -8.60 17.00
N LYS A 50 -22.02 -8.50 18.00
CA LYS A 50 -21.63 -8.51 19.42
C LYS A 50 -20.91 -9.80 19.79
N MET A 51 -21.39 -10.96 19.33
CA MET A 51 -20.75 -12.26 19.61
C MET A 51 -19.35 -12.32 18.99
N ILE A 52 -19.20 -11.91 17.72
CA ILE A 52 -17.90 -11.87 17.03
C ILE A 52 -16.91 -10.98 17.77
N LEU A 53 -17.33 -9.78 18.17
CA LEU A 53 -16.49 -8.85 18.91
C LEU A 53 -16.15 -9.38 20.31
N LYS A 54 -17.11 -9.98 21.02
CA LYS A 54 -16.89 -10.54 22.35
C LYS A 54 -15.85 -11.67 22.36
N ALA A 55 -15.72 -12.41 21.27
CA ALA A 55 -14.70 -13.46 21.12
C ALA A 55 -13.25 -12.90 21.13
N THR A 56 -13.06 -11.60 20.91
CA THR A 56 -11.73 -10.95 21.01
C THR A 56 -11.42 -10.38 22.39
N GLY A 57 -12.36 -10.46 23.34
CA GLY A 57 -12.22 -9.94 24.71
C GLY A 57 -13.05 -8.68 24.95
N LYS A 58 -12.52 -7.74 25.74
CA LYS A 58 -13.23 -6.49 26.12
C LYS A 58 -13.16 -5.39 25.05
N LYS A 59 -12.18 -5.45 24.16
CA LYS A 59 -11.94 -4.50 23.07
C LYS A 59 -11.22 -5.21 21.92
N GLY A 60 -11.12 -4.54 20.78
CA GLY A 60 -10.44 -5.03 19.58
C GLY A 60 -11.39 -5.67 18.58
N VAL A 61 -10.85 -5.92 17.39
CA VAL A 61 -11.52 -6.68 16.32
C VAL A 61 -10.65 -7.87 15.92
N PRO A 62 -11.24 -9.02 15.53
CA PRO A 62 -10.46 -10.21 15.21
C PRO A 62 -9.50 -9.94 14.06
N GLN A 63 -8.19 -10.12 14.28
CA GLN A 63 -7.21 -10.01 13.21
C GLN A 63 -7.38 -11.19 12.23
N GLY A 64 -7.51 -10.88 10.93
CA GLY A 64 -7.77 -11.88 9.89
C GLY A 64 -9.24 -12.27 9.71
N GLY A 65 -10.15 -11.72 10.51
CA GLY A 65 -11.60 -11.89 10.31
C GLY A 65 -12.09 -11.19 9.04
N VAL A 66 -13.00 -11.82 8.30
CA VAL A 66 -13.53 -11.31 7.01
C VAL A 66 -14.19 -9.93 7.17
N VAL A 67 -14.87 -9.68 8.30
CA VAL A 67 -15.60 -8.44 8.58
C VAL A 67 -14.71 -7.36 9.20
N SER A 68 -13.57 -7.73 9.76
CA SER A 68 -12.70 -6.82 10.52
C SER A 68 -12.21 -5.59 9.74
N PRO A 69 -11.85 -5.67 8.44
CA PRO A 69 -11.50 -4.47 7.66
C PRO A 69 -12.66 -3.50 7.51
N LEU A 70 -13.90 -4.01 7.35
CA LEU A 70 -15.10 -3.17 7.28
C LEU A 70 -15.36 -2.47 8.61
N LEU A 71 -15.34 -3.21 9.71
CA LEU A 71 -15.54 -2.67 11.06
C LEU A 71 -14.49 -1.61 11.42
N SER A 72 -13.25 -1.88 11.08
CA SER A 72 -12.12 -0.95 11.19
C SER A 72 -12.38 0.35 10.42
N ASN A 73 -12.83 0.26 9.18
CA ASN A 73 -13.16 1.43 8.38
C ASN A 73 -14.33 2.23 8.97
N VAL A 74 -15.37 1.56 9.45
CA VAL A 74 -16.50 2.21 10.13
C VAL A 74 -16.06 2.93 11.40
N TYR A 75 -15.12 2.34 12.17
CA TYR A 75 -14.63 2.95 13.39
C TYR A 75 -13.93 4.29 13.16
N LEU A 76 -13.10 4.40 12.12
CA LEU A 76 -12.35 5.63 11.78
C LEU A 76 -13.13 6.64 10.91
N THR A 77 -14.42 6.44 10.67
CA THR A 77 -15.22 7.34 9.82
C THR A 77 -15.20 8.81 10.29
N GLU A 78 -15.08 9.06 11.60
CA GLU A 78 -15.02 10.44 12.11
C GLU A 78 -13.71 11.14 11.74
N VAL A 79 -12.61 10.38 11.66
CA VAL A 79 -11.32 10.89 11.16
C VAL A 79 -11.45 11.26 9.68
N ASP A 80 -12.08 10.41 8.88
CA ASP A 80 -12.33 10.72 7.46
C ASP A 80 -13.19 11.99 7.31
N ARG A 81 -14.27 12.10 8.08
CA ARG A 81 -15.14 13.28 8.08
C ARG A 81 -14.40 14.57 8.49
N MET A 82 -13.52 14.48 9.47
CA MET A 82 -12.69 15.61 9.89
C MET A 82 -11.77 16.05 8.77
N LEU A 83 -11.10 15.12 8.11
CA LEU A 83 -10.22 15.41 6.98
C LEU A 83 -10.97 15.94 5.76
N GLU A 84 -12.14 15.40 5.45
CA GLU A 84 -13.02 15.93 4.38
C GLU A 84 -13.49 17.36 4.67
N ARG A 85 -13.83 17.67 5.92
CA ARG A 85 -14.12 19.05 6.34
C ARG A 85 -12.89 19.95 6.16
N ALA A 86 -11.69 19.52 6.55
CA ALA A 86 -10.46 20.27 6.35
C ALA A 86 -10.23 20.58 4.86
N ILE A 87 -10.45 19.61 3.97
CA ILE A 87 -10.38 19.78 2.52
C ILE A 87 -11.40 20.84 2.04
N THR A 88 -12.65 20.70 2.49
CA THR A 88 -13.74 21.60 2.04
C THR A 88 -13.54 23.03 2.56
N THR A 89 -13.19 23.19 3.83
CA THR A 89 -13.02 24.52 4.48
C THR A 89 -11.83 25.29 3.92
N THR A 90 -10.75 24.58 3.53
CA THR A 90 -9.52 25.19 3.00
C THR A 90 -9.53 25.32 1.48
N ARG A 91 -10.57 24.89 0.82
CA ARG A 91 -10.68 24.88 -0.63
C ARG A 91 -10.75 26.29 -1.21
N ARG A 92 -10.02 26.53 -2.31
CA ARG A 92 -10.10 27.75 -3.11
C ARG A 92 -10.49 27.40 -4.55
N GLY A 93 -11.73 27.64 -4.91
CA GLY A 93 -12.26 27.22 -6.22
C GLY A 93 -12.13 25.71 -6.43
N LYS A 94 -11.36 25.30 -7.43
CA LYS A 94 -11.07 23.89 -7.72
C LYS A 94 -9.86 23.32 -6.94
N TYR A 95 -9.02 24.19 -6.34
CA TYR A 95 -7.80 23.80 -5.65
C TYR A 95 -8.09 23.47 -4.17
N THR A 96 -7.48 22.40 -3.68
CA THR A 96 -7.55 21.97 -2.28
C THR A 96 -6.16 22.05 -1.64
N HIS A 97 -6.02 22.63 -0.45
CA HIS A 97 -4.74 22.73 0.26
C HIS A 97 -4.39 21.47 1.04
N VAL A 98 -5.36 20.61 1.29
CA VAL A 98 -5.21 19.33 1.99
C VAL A 98 -5.71 18.21 1.09
N GLN A 99 -5.04 17.08 1.13
CA GLN A 99 -5.49 15.82 0.57
C GLN A 99 -5.09 14.68 1.51
N TYR A 100 -5.85 13.58 1.54
CA TYR A 100 -5.47 12.42 2.34
C TYR A 100 -5.76 11.12 1.60
N ALA A 101 -5.09 10.06 2.04
CA ALA A 101 -5.40 8.70 1.65
C ALA A 101 -5.30 7.80 2.89
N ARG A 102 -6.33 6.99 3.13
CA ARG A 102 -6.38 6.01 4.20
C ARG A 102 -6.73 4.63 3.67
N PHE A 103 -6.07 3.63 4.20
CA PHE A 103 -6.40 2.24 3.98
C PHE A 103 -6.28 1.51 5.32
N ALA A 104 -7.41 1.17 5.92
CA ALA A 104 -7.51 0.70 7.30
C ALA A 104 -6.83 1.69 8.28
N ASP A 105 -5.76 1.29 8.93
CA ASP A 105 -4.94 2.07 9.87
C ASP A 105 -3.79 2.85 9.20
N ASP A 106 -3.47 2.54 7.95
CA ASP A 106 -2.41 3.25 7.18
C ASP A 106 -2.98 4.56 6.63
N LEU A 107 -2.55 5.70 7.17
CA LEU A 107 -3.07 7.03 6.87
C LEU A 107 -1.93 7.99 6.49
N VAL A 108 -2.09 8.67 5.36
CA VAL A 108 -1.21 9.77 4.95
C VAL A 108 -2.01 11.01 4.62
N ILE A 109 -1.57 12.16 5.11
CA ILE A 109 -2.19 13.46 4.86
C ILE A 109 -1.15 14.33 4.16
N LEU A 110 -1.49 14.88 3.01
CA LEU A 110 -0.63 15.71 2.20
C LEU A 110 -1.16 17.15 2.22
N ILE A 111 -0.28 18.09 2.52
CA ILE A 111 -0.62 19.49 2.72
C ILE A 111 0.25 20.34 1.79
N ASP A 112 -0.32 21.41 1.29
CA ASP A 112 0.34 22.41 0.45
C ASP A 112 1.63 22.93 1.12
N SER A 113 2.70 23.03 0.34
CA SER A 113 4.01 23.49 0.79
C SER A 113 4.14 25.02 0.89
N HIS A 114 3.14 25.77 0.44
CA HIS A 114 3.22 27.22 0.46
C HIS A 114 3.34 27.77 1.90
N PRO A 115 4.28 28.69 2.20
CA PRO A 115 4.53 29.18 3.57
C PRO A 115 3.29 29.75 4.28
N ARG A 116 2.35 30.35 3.55
CA ARG A 116 1.07 30.81 4.10
C ARG A 116 0.18 29.69 4.66
N GLN A 117 0.50 28.42 4.36
CA GLN A 117 -0.24 27.24 4.82
C GLN A 117 0.47 26.47 5.95
N ASP A 118 1.54 27.04 6.55
CA ASP A 118 2.29 26.40 7.65
C ASP A 118 1.41 26.12 8.86
N TRP A 119 0.49 27.02 9.15
CA TRP A 119 -0.49 26.88 10.23
C TRP A 119 -1.39 25.64 10.04
N LEU A 120 -1.65 25.28 8.78
CA LEU A 120 -2.58 24.21 8.43
C LEU A 120 -2.03 22.84 8.84
N VAL A 121 -0.73 22.63 8.76
CA VAL A 121 -0.06 21.39 9.20
C VAL A 121 -0.32 21.16 10.69
N LYS A 122 -0.08 22.19 11.52
CA LYS A 122 -0.32 22.12 12.98
C LYS A 122 -1.81 21.96 13.31
N ALA A 123 -2.67 22.66 12.57
CA ALA A 123 -4.12 22.60 12.77
C ALA A 123 -4.68 21.22 12.45
N VAL A 124 -4.26 20.61 11.33
CA VAL A 124 -4.69 19.26 10.92
C VAL A 124 -4.17 18.22 11.90
N GLU A 125 -2.90 18.29 12.30
CA GLU A 125 -2.31 17.39 13.29
C GLU A 125 -3.05 17.45 14.63
N LYS A 126 -3.28 18.65 15.15
CA LYS A 126 -4.02 18.85 16.40
C LYS A 126 -5.43 18.24 16.33
N ARG A 127 -6.17 18.54 15.26
CA ARG A 127 -7.52 18.00 15.06
C ARG A 127 -7.51 16.47 14.91
N LEU A 128 -6.52 15.93 14.22
CA LEU A 128 -6.37 14.48 14.09
C LEU A 128 -6.19 13.82 15.47
N ARG A 129 -5.32 14.36 16.32
CA ARG A 129 -5.12 13.89 17.68
C ARG A 129 -6.38 13.96 18.52
N GLU A 130 -7.12 15.04 18.43
CA GLU A 130 -8.41 15.22 19.12
C GLU A 130 -9.44 14.15 18.69
N GLU A 131 -9.58 13.90 17.39
CA GLU A 131 -10.54 12.89 16.89
C GLU A 131 -10.11 11.45 17.25
N LEU A 132 -8.81 11.14 17.19
CA LEU A 132 -8.30 9.84 17.61
C LEU A 132 -8.46 9.61 19.11
N ALA A 133 -8.23 10.63 19.94
CA ALA A 133 -8.43 10.56 21.39
C ALA A 133 -9.89 10.25 21.76
N LYS A 134 -10.89 10.84 21.06
CA LYS A 134 -12.31 10.52 21.23
C LYS A 134 -12.63 9.04 20.93
N LEU A 135 -11.84 8.42 20.05
CA LEU A 135 -11.96 7.01 19.68
C LEU A 135 -11.13 6.10 20.60
N GLY A 136 -10.33 6.64 21.52
CA GLY A 136 -9.40 5.87 22.34
C GLY A 136 -8.29 5.21 21.51
N VAL A 137 -7.89 5.84 20.40
CA VAL A 137 -6.83 5.40 19.50
C VAL A 137 -5.62 6.33 19.66
N GLU A 138 -4.45 5.75 19.82
CA GLU A 138 -3.20 6.48 19.98
C GLU A 138 -2.36 6.48 18.71
N ILE A 139 -1.69 7.59 18.43
CA ILE A 139 -0.66 7.68 17.39
C ILE A 139 0.62 7.04 17.92
N ASN A 140 1.26 6.25 17.10
CA ASN A 140 2.60 5.73 17.39
C ASN A 140 3.64 6.81 17.06
N GLU A 141 4.10 7.55 18.06
CA GLU A 141 5.02 8.66 17.89
C GLU A 141 6.39 8.24 17.29
N GLU A 142 6.83 7.01 17.55
CA GLU A 142 8.12 6.49 17.03
C GLU A 142 8.07 6.21 15.53
N LYS A 143 6.88 5.89 15.00
CA LYS A 143 6.70 5.52 13.60
C LYS A 143 6.05 6.62 12.77
N SER A 144 5.24 7.46 13.42
CA SER A 144 4.60 8.62 12.76
C SER A 144 5.62 9.74 12.59
N ARG A 145 5.56 10.42 11.46
CA ARG A 145 6.52 11.46 11.15
C ARG A 145 5.96 12.51 10.21
N MET A 146 6.49 13.71 10.34
CA MET A 146 6.30 14.77 9.35
C MET A 146 7.42 14.71 8.32
N VAL A 147 7.06 14.71 7.05
CA VAL A 147 7.98 14.55 5.91
C VAL A 147 7.82 15.75 5.00
N ASP A 148 8.92 16.33 4.56
CA ASP A 148 8.94 17.40 3.56
C ASP A 148 9.60 16.91 2.28
N LEU A 149 8.80 16.60 1.26
CA LEU A 149 9.27 16.08 -0.02
C LEU A 149 10.12 17.10 -0.82
N THR A 150 10.08 18.39 -0.45
CA THR A 150 10.94 19.41 -1.10
C THR A 150 12.39 19.30 -0.63
N LYS A 151 12.61 18.74 0.56
CA LYS A 151 13.95 18.49 1.13
C LYS A 151 14.57 17.17 0.70
N GLY A 152 13.88 16.42 -0.19
CA GLY A 152 14.35 15.13 -0.65
C GLY A 152 13.93 13.95 0.23
N ASP A 153 13.10 14.20 1.24
CA ASP A 153 12.55 13.16 2.11
C ASP A 153 11.63 12.21 1.34
N SER A 154 11.35 11.05 1.94
CA SER A 154 10.41 10.06 1.42
C SER A 154 9.50 9.54 2.52
N PHE A 155 8.31 9.09 2.15
CA PHE A 155 7.38 8.41 3.06
C PHE A 155 6.90 7.09 2.46
N SER A 156 6.29 6.25 3.30
CA SER A 156 5.81 4.94 2.91
C SER A 156 4.29 4.87 3.00
N PHE A 157 3.64 4.37 1.97
CA PHE A 157 2.20 4.11 2.00
C PHE A 157 1.88 2.85 1.18
N LEU A 158 1.10 1.95 1.75
CA LEU A 158 0.71 0.67 1.11
C LEU A 158 1.90 -0.12 0.54
N GLY A 159 3.02 -0.17 1.26
CA GLY A 159 4.20 -0.91 0.84
C GLY A 159 5.03 -0.27 -0.26
N PHE A 160 4.66 0.91 -0.73
CA PHE A 160 5.45 1.75 -1.63
C PHE A 160 6.19 2.83 -0.87
N GLU A 161 7.34 3.23 -1.38
CA GLU A 161 8.08 4.41 -0.96
C GLU A 161 7.84 5.53 -1.97
N TYR A 162 7.31 6.65 -1.49
CA TYR A 162 6.99 7.85 -2.26
C TYR A 162 8.07 8.90 -2.06
N ARG A 163 8.47 9.52 -3.14
CA ARG A 163 9.39 10.67 -3.16
C ARG A 163 9.07 11.60 -4.32
N ARG A 164 9.53 12.82 -4.24
CA ARG A 164 9.47 13.79 -5.33
C ARG A 164 10.80 13.79 -6.07
N ILE A 165 10.78 13.69 -7.39
CA ILE A 165 11.97 13.68 -8.24
C ILE A 165 11.86 14.71 -9.34
N LEU A 166 12.99 15.29 -9.72
CA LEU A 166 13.08 16.15 -10.88
C LEU A 166 13.20 15.28 -12.13
N SER A 167 12.26 15.40 -13.06
CA SER A 167 12.30 14.67 -14.34
C SER A 167 13.38 15.26 -15.29
N ARG A 168 13.68 14.54 -16.37
CA ARG A 168 14.60 15.03 -17.42
C ARG A 168 14.15 16.38 -18.00
N ASN A 169 12.85 16.63 -18.05
CA ASN A 169 12.27 17.90 -18.55
C ASN A 169 12.18 18.97 -17.45
N LYS A 170 12.97 18.86 -16.37
CA LYS A 170 13.00 19.81 -15.24
C LYS A 170 11.63 20.03 -14.57
N VAL A 171 10.71 19.07 -14.67
CA VAL A 171 9.41 19.09 -13.99
C VAL A 171 9.45 18.14 -12.79
N TRP A 172 9.03 18.61 -11.64
CA TRP A 172 8.89 17.79 -10.45
C TRP A 172 7.74 16.79 -10.57
N ARG A 173 8.01 15.53 -10.28
CA ARG A 173 7.04 14.43 -10.40
C ARG A 173 7.11 13.49 -9.20
N PRO A 174 5.97 12.90 -8.80
CA PRO A 174 5.98 11.83 -7.83
C PRO A 174 6.62 10.57 -8.40
N GLN A 175 7.50 9.97 -7.64
CA GLN A 175 8.00 8.63 -7.88
C GLN A 175 7.57 7.73 -6.73
N TYR A 176 6.99 6.58 -7.02
CA TYR A 176 6.68 5.58 -6.01
C TYR A 176 7.11 4.20 -6.50
N VAL A 177 7.88 3.53 -5.66
CA VAL A 177 8.54 2.25 -5.95
C VAL A 177 8.24 1.25 -4.82
N PRO A 178 8.26 -0.07 -5.07
CA PRO A 178 8.15 -1.05 -4.01
C PRO A 178 9.21 -0.80 -2.92
N ARG A 179 8.78 -0.71 -1.66
CA ARG A 179 9.69 -0.49 -0.53
C ARG A 179 10.72 -1.61 -0.45
N LEU A 180 11.97 -1.24 -0.20
CA LEU A 180 13.09 -2.20 -0.13
C LEU A 180 12.80 -3.37 0.81
N LYS A 181 12.22 -3.10 1.99
CA LYS A 181 11.82 -4.12 2.98
C LYS A 181 10.86 -5.16 2.37
N LYS A 182 9.91 -4.75 1.52
CA LYS A 182 8.96 -5.68 0.85
C LYS A 182 9.66 -6.57 -0.18
N ARG A 183 10.62 -6.02 -0.95
CA ARG A 183 11.46 -6.80 -1.86
C ARG A 183 12.33 -7.79 -1.10
N THR A 184 12.99 -7.35 -0.04
CA THR A 184 13.84 -8.22 0.80
C THR A 184 13.05 -9.36 1.41
N ALA A 185 11.83 -9.09 1.90
CA ALA A 185 10.93 -10.12 2.45
C ALA A 185 10.53 -11.16 1.38
N LEU A 186 10.22 -10.74 0.15
CA LEU A 186 9.99 -11.66 -0.96
C LEU A 186 11.20 -12.56 -1.19
N LEU A 187 12.39 -11.96 -1.33
CA LEU A 187 13.61 -12.74 -1.60
C LEU A 187 13.96 -13.70 -0.46
N ALA A 188 13.68 -13.33 0.79
CA ALA A 188 13.87 -14.21 1.96
C ALA A 188 12.94 -15.42 1.87
N LYS A 189 11.63 -15.20 1.59
CA LYS A 189 10.66 -16.28 1.40
C LYS A 189 11.04 -17.21 0.26
N LEU A 190 11.48 -16.67 -0.87
CA LEU A 190 11.95 -17.48 -2.00
C LEU A 190 13.23 -18.28 -1.64
N ARG A 191 14.20 -17.66 -0.91
CA ARG A 191 15.41 -18.38 -0.45
C ARG A 191 15.05 -19.57 0.43
N GLU A 192 14.08 -19.42 1.30
CA GLU A 192 13.62 -20.50 2.17
C GLU A 192 13.08 -21.68 1.36
N ILE A 193 12.27 -21.44 0.33
CA ILE A 193 11.78 -22.47 -0.58
C ILE A 193 12.94 -23.16 -1.29
N PHE A 194 13.87 -22.42 -1.88
CA PHE A 194 15.05 -22.99 -2.54
C PHE A 194 15.93 -23.81 -1.59
N ARG A 195 15.99 -23.46 -0.31
CA ARG A 195 16.74 -24.21 0.70
C ARG A 195 16.01 -25.49 1.10
N ARG A 196 14.69 -25.38 1.37
CA ARG A 196 13.88 -26.50 1.83
C ARG A 196 13.70 -27.59 0.77
N TYR A 197 13.60 -27.17 -0.49
CA TYR A 197 13.36 -28.07 -1.63
C TYR A 197 14.59 -28.26 -2.52
N VAL A 198 15.80 -28.18 -1.94
CA VAL A 198 17.06 -28.25 -2.70
C VAL A 198 17.28 -29.58 -3.41
N SER A 199 16.78 -30.70 -2.87
CA SER A 199 16.86 -32.05 -3.43
C SER A 199 15.70 -32.43 -4.34
N GLN A 200 14.69 -31.58 -4.43
CA GLN A 200 13.50 -31.83 -5.24
C GLN A 200 13.71 -31.40 -6.70
N PRO A 201 12.96 -31.98 -7.65
CA PRO A 201 12.95 -31.52 -9.04
C PRO A 201 12.63 -30.04 -9.15
N VAL A 202 13.21 -29.36 -10.16
CA VAL A 202 13.05 -27.91 -10.34
C VAL A 202 11.60 -27.51 -10.61
N GLU A 203 10.84 -28.38 -11.25
CA GLU A 203 9.41 -28.21 -11.55
C GLU A 203 8.63 -28.00 -10.25
N ARG A 204 8.93 -28.79 -9.21
CA ARG A 204 8.29 -28.63 -7.89
C ARG A 204 8.62 -27.30 -7.25
N VAL A 205 9.84 -26.83 -7.38
CA VAL A 205 10.23 -25.51 -6.88
C VAL A 205 9.48 -24.41 -7.62
N ILE A 206 9.32 -24.53 -8.94
CA ILE A 206 8.60 -23.56 -9.79
C ILE A 206 7.12 -23.50 -9.43
N GLU A 207 6.47 -24.63 -9.20
CA GLU A 207 5.08 -24.67 -8.72
C GLU A 207 4.88 -23.88 -7.43
N LEU A 208 5.83 -23.95 -6.50
CA LEU A 208 5.76 -23.27 -5.21
C LEU A 208 6.04 -21.76 -5.31
N ILE A 209 6.97 -21.35 -6.18
CA ILE A 209 7.36 -19.94 -6.27
C ILE A 209 6.47 -19.11 -7.20
N ASN A 210 5.89 -19.72 -8.26
CA ASN A 210 5.07 -19.01 -9.24
C ASN A 210 3.87 -18.26 -8.63
N PRO A 211 3.06 -18.86 -7.73
CA PRO A 211 1.95 -18.15 -7.09
C PRO A 211 2.43 -16.96 -6.26
N ILE A 212 3.58 -17.10 -5.57
CA ILE A 212 4.17 -16.02 -4.75
C ILE A 212 4.64 -14.87 -5.64
N LEU A 213 5.34 -15.19 -6.73
CA LEU A 213 5.81 -14.21 -7.70
C LEU A 213 4.65 -13.46 -8.36
N ARG A 214 3.64 -14.21 -8.83
CA ARG A 214 2.44 -13.64 -9.44
C ARG A 214 1.71 -12.69 -8.49
N GLY A 215 1.45 -13.13 -7.27
CA GLY A 215 0.77 -12.29 -6.27
C GLY A 215 1.56 -11.03 -5.94
N TRP A 216 2.89 -11.14 -5.78
CA TRP A 216 3.74 -10.00 -5.48
C TRP A 216 3.84 -9.02 -6.65
N VAL A 217 4.05 -9.52 -7.87
CA VAL A 217 4.12 -8.68 -9.07
C VAL A 217 2.80 -7.98 -9.33
N ASN A 218 1.66 -8.69 -9.24
CA ASN A 218 0.33 -8.08 -9.42
C ASN A 218 0.07 -6.96 -8.42
N TYR A 219 0.46 -7.15 -7.15
CA TYR A 219 0.32 -6.11 -6.13
C TYR A 219 1.14 -4.85 -6.46
N PHE A 220 2.37 -5.04 -6.93
CA PHE A 220 3.31 -3.96 -7.24
C PHE A 220 3.32 -3.55 -8.73
N ALA A 221 2.36 -4.00 -9.53
CA ALA A 221 2.28 -3.71 -10.98
C ALA A 221 1.94 -2.25 -11.32
N VAL A 222 2.03 -1.35 -10.36
CA VAL A 222 1.73 0.08 -10.51
C VAL A 222 2.95 0.94 -10.18
N GLY A 223 2.92 2.20 -10.56
CA GLY A 223 3.99 3.14 -10.28
C GLY A 223 5.28 2.87 -11.06
N HIS A 224 6.42 3.00 -10.40
CA HIS A 224 7.75 2.93 -11.03
C HIS A 224 8.48 1.63 -10.66
N SER A 225 7.78 0.50 -10.72
CA SER A 225 8.26 -0.81 -10.24
C SER A 225 9.17 -1.55 -11.23
N SER A 226 9.33 -1.09 -12.47
CA SER A 226 10.07 -1.80 -13.54
C SER A 226 11.48 -2.23 -13.14
N ARG A 227 12.27 -1.33 -12.52
CA ARG A 227 13.62 -1.65 -12.05
C ARG A 227 13.62 -2.72 -10.96
N CYS A 228 12.64 -2.65 -10.06
CA CYS A 228 12.47 -3.63 -9.00
C CYS A 228 12.09 -5.00 -9.58
N PHE A 229 11.21 -5.02 -10.57
CA PHE A 229 10.80 -6.23 -11.28
C PHE A 229 11.98 -6.88 -12.03
N SER A 230 12.77 -6.10 -12.77
CA SER A 230 13.98 -6.60 -13.44
C SER A 230 14.95 -7.25 -12.44
N PHE A 231 15.17 -6.61 -11.30
CA PHE A 231 16.02 -7.17 -10.26
C PHE A 231 15.48 -8.50 -9.70
N VAL A 232 14.18 -8.60 -9.39
CA VAL A 232 13.56 -9.84 -8.90
C VAL A 232 13.63 -10.93 -9.95
N LYS A 233 13.31 -10.61 -11.20
CA LYS A 233 13.41 -11.53 -12.35
C LYS A 233 14.80 -12.11 -12.49
N ASP A 234 15.83 -11.27 -12.54
CA ASP A 234 17.22 -11.69 -12.68
C ASP A 234 17.68 -12.56 -11.50
N TRP A 235 17.24 -12.19 -10.29
CA TRP A 235 17.57 -12.95 -9.10
C TRP A 235 16.93 -14.37 -9.13
N VAL A 236 15.65 -14.48 -9.53
CA VAL A 236 14.94 -15.76 -9.65
C VAL A 236 15.57 -16.61 -10.73
N ASP A 237 15.85 -16.07 -11.91
CA ASP A 237 16.53 -16.76 -13.02
C ASP A 237 17.86 -17.38 -12.56
N LYS A 238 18.67 -16.61 -11.81
CA LYS A 238 19.93 -17.07 -11.25
C LYS A 238 19.72 -18.22 -10.25
N LYS A 239 18.69 -18.13 -9.41
CA LYS A 239 18.38 -19.17 -8.41
C LYS A 239 17.93 -20.48 -9.05
N ILE A 240 17.06 -20.42 -10.05
CA ILE A 240 16.62 -21.61 -10.80
C ILE A 240 17.81 -22.29 -11.49
N ARG A 241 18.64 -21.53 -12.21
CA ARG A 241 19.84 -22.07 -12.85
C ARG A 241 20.80 -22.73 -11.87
N ARG A 242 21.02 -22.09 -10.71
CA ARG A 242 21.86 -22.65 -9.65
C ARG A 242 21.28 -23.95 -9.09
N HIS A 243 19.95 -24.04 -8.97
CA HIS A 243 19.27 -25.27 -8.56
C HIS A 243 19.51 -26.41 -9.57
N LEU A 244 19.34 -26.13 -10.87
CA LEU A 244 19.61 -27.07 -11.97
C LEU A 244 21.09 -27.53 -12.04
N MET A 245 22.04 -26.63 -11.77
CA MET A 245 23.46 -26.96 -11.71
C MET A 245 23.79 -27.86 -10.53
N ARG A 246 23.20 -27.63 -9.36
CA ARG A 246 23.36 -28.47 -8.17
C ARG A 246 22.86 -29.91 -8.42
N ALA A 247 21.69 -30.05 -9.03
CA ALA A 247 21.14 -31.37 -9.39
C ALA A 247 22.08 -32.16 -10.29
N ARG A 248 23.05 -31.51 -10.95
CA ARG A 248 24.09 -32.11 -11.81
C ARG A 248 25.48 -32.11 -11.17
N GLN A 249 25.56 -31.81 -9.87
CA GLN A 249 26.81 -31.74 -9.12
C GLN A 249 27.85 -30.79 -9.74
N ARG A 250 27.38 -29.68 -10.40
CA ARG A 250 28.22 -28.69 -11.06
C ARG A 250 28.09 -27.31 -10.39
N SER A 251 29.17 -26.54 -10.42
CA SER A 251 29.18 -25.14 -9.98
C SER A 251 28.67 -24.20 -11.09
N GLY A 252 28.35 -22.95 -10.72
CA GLY A 252 27.96 -21.89 -11.66
C GLY A 252 26.46 -21.78 -11.91
N PHE A 253 26.09 -21.17 -13.05
CA PHE A 253 24.70 -20.86 -13.39
C PHE A 253 24.21 -21.54 -14.69
N GLY A 254 25.08 -22.08 -15.52
CA GLY A 254 24.70 -22.74 -16.76
C GLY A 254 23.97 -21.83 -17.76
N TRP A 255 24.44 -20.61 -17.95
CA TRP A 255 23.82 -19.62 -18.83
C TRP A 255 23.65 -20.10 -20.28
N ASN A 256 24.66 -20.76 -20.83
CA ASN A 256 24.66 -21.28 -22.20
C ASN A 256 23.77 -22.55 -22.34
N ARG A 257 23.52 -23.25 -21.24
CA ARG A 257 22.73 -24.48 -21.25
C ARG A 257 21.24 -24.24 -21.14
N TRP A 258 20.85 -23.26 -20.32
CA TRP A 258 19.46 -22.90 -20.05
C TRP A 258 19.22 -21.41 -20.36
N SER A 259 18.73 -21.14 -21.56
CA SER A 259 18.32 -19.81 -21.95
C SER A 259 17.14 -19.32 -21.12
N ARG A 260 16.89 -18.00 -21.11
CA ARG A 260 15.68 -17.44 -20.49
C ARG A 260 14.41 -18.00 -21.12
N GLN A 261 14.40 -18.12 -22.45
CA GLN A 261 13.29 -18.69 -23.19
C GLN A 261 12.96 -20.09 -22.68
N TRP A 262 13.96 -20.96 -22.53
CA TRP A 262 13.79 -22.31 -21.99
C TRP A 262 13.19 -22.33 -20.58
N LEU A 263 13.65 -21.43 -19.67
CA LEU A 263 13.10 -21.31 -18.31
C LEU A 263 11.62 -20.96 -18.32
N TYR A 264 11.20 -20.09 -19.23
CA TYR A 264 9.83 -19.61 -19.26
C TYR A 264 8.88 -20.51 -20.04
N GLU A 265 9.29 -20.98 -21.21
CA GLU A 265 8.45 -21.76 -22.13
C GLU A 265 8.43 -23.25 -21.78
N LYS A 266 9.56 -23.81 -21.38
CA LYS A 266 9.65 -25.26 -21.07
C LYS A 266 9.41 -25.58 -19.61
N LEU A 267 9.95 -24.79 -18.69
CA LEU A 267 9.75 -25.02 -17.25
C LEU A 267 8.53 -24.27 -16.68
N GLY A 268 7.90 -23.38 -17.44
CA GLY A 268 6.74 -22.63 -16.97
C GLY A 268 7.05 -21.65 -15.83
N LEU A 269 8.29 -21.16 -15.73
CA LEU A 269 8.64 -20.14 -14.75
C LEU A 269 7.89 -18.84 -15.03
N PHE A 270 7.36 -18.20 -14.00
CA PHE A 270 6.64 -16.93 -14.11
C PHE A 270 7.50 -15.83 -14.78
N ASN A 271 6.96 -15.17 -15.81
CA ASN A 271 7.67 -14.15 -16.59
C ASN A 271 6.91 -12.83 -16.80
N GLN A 272 5.70 -12.69 -16.25
CA GLN A 272 4.83 -11.54 -16.46
C GLN A 272 5.19 -10.36 -15.53
N TYR A 273 6.43 -9.87 -15.60
CA TYR A 273 6.93 -8.74 -14.81
C TYR A 273 6.60 -7.42 -15.50
N GLN A 274 5.30 -7.13 -15.65
CA GLN A 274 4.81 -5.95 -16.38
C GLN A 274 4.07 -5.00 -15.46
N LEU A 275 4.14 -3.71 -15.76
CA LEU A 275 3.28 -2.71 -15.13
C LEU A 275 1.89 -2.76 -15.78
N LEU A 276 0.85 -2.55 -14.97
CA LEU A 276 -0.48 -2.32 -15.48
C LEU A 276 -0.46 -1.03 -16.31
N ARG A 277 -0.75 -1.15 -17.60
CA ARG A 277 -0.99 0.03 -18.45
C ARG A 277 -2.25 0.71 -17.96
N ARG A 278 -2.15 1.97 -17.58
CA ARG A 278 -3.34 2.79 -17.42
C ARG A 278 -3.86 3.10 -18.81
N GLU A 279 -5.12 2.77 -19.06
CA GLU A 279 -5.84 3.41 -20.14
C GLU A 279 -5.87 4.91 -19.83
N PRO A 280 -5.48 5.79 -20.78
CA PRO A 280 -5.72 7.21 -20.59
C PRO A 280 -7.22 7.40 -20.34
N PRO A 281 -7.65 8.34 -19.47
CA PRO A 281 -9.06 8.64 -19.29
C PRO A 281 -9.65 8.88 -20.66
N SER A 282 -10.71 8.16 -21.00
CA SER A 282 -11.46 8.35 -22.26
C SER A 282 -11.76 9.84 -22.38
N LYS A 283 -11.29 10.46 -23.49
CA LYS A 283 -11.67 11.84 -23.79
C LYS A 283 -13.19 11.83 -23.86
N ALA A 284 -13.84 12.58 -22.96
CA ALA A 284 -15.26 12.81 -23.03
C ALA A 284 -15.57 13.26 -24.45
N GLN A 285 -16.38 12.51 -25.16
CA GLN A 285 -16.90 12.94 -26.44
C GLN A 285 -17.65 14.24 -26.20
N PRO A 286 -17.41 15.30 -26.99
CA PRO A 286 -18.24 16.49 -26.92
C PRO A 286 -19.66 16.05 -27.22
N THR A 287 -20.56 16.26 -26.26
CA THR A 287 -22.00 16.12 -26.48
C THR A 287 -22.38 17.01 -27.66
N GLY A 288 -22.73 16.38 -28.77
CA GLY A 288 -23.20 17.06 -29.97
C GLY A 288 -24.35 18.00 -29.62
N SER A 289 -24.22 19.23 -30.05
CA SER A 289 -25.30 20.21 -30.13
C SER A 289 -26.44 19.62 -30.95
N VAL A 290 -27.55 19.35 -30.27
CA VAL A 290 -28.82 19.14 -30.95
C VAL A 290 -29.35 20.52 -31.30
N SER A 291 -29.41 20.81 -32.58
CA SER A 291 -30.11 21.94 -33.17
C SER A 291 -31.61 21.81 -33.02
#